data_71dfee0a829d1c0f40c77ec64d992d11
#
_entry.id   71dfee0a829d1c0f40c77ec64d992d11
#
_cell.length_a   1.000
_cell.length_b   1.000
_cell.length_c   1.000
_cell.angle_alpha   90.00
_cell.angle_beta   90.00
_cell.angle_gamma   90.00
#
_symmetry.space_group_name_H-M   'P 1'
#
loop_
_entity.id
_entity.type
_entity.pdbx_description
1 polymer ?
#
loop_
_entity_poly.entity_id
_entity_poly.type
_entity_poly.pdbx_seq_one_letter_code
_entity_poly.pdbx_strand_id
1 'polypeptide(L)'
;LFTVLGWIVGLVRAALDDTDLRNEYRDRLYGMVMLDPVAFDDVNSVDEGVFKQAAIWGTVYQVQNSGGSLDQYERDPDTGSALIPALEIDTYISNLLGPDYQVTEGTFSTAEFVYQYDEEKQAYLVPVTSSVALYTPTVEKITKKDGQRIVTVGYVPTSSNNATGELSLTAPTEPTKYMDYVFTRGENRQWYLTALRDSDMQVEVTPIPAPTDAVVDNMQNEEMGTSDAASTEPAPVPEEGAE
;
A
#
# COMPACT_ATOMS: atom_id res chain seq x y z
N LEU A 1 -33.51 25.25 -28.16
CA LEU A 1 -32.83 24.02 -28.61
C LEU A 1 -31.44 23.83 -27.94
N PHE A 2 -30.65 24.90 -27.82
CA PHE A 2 -29.31 24.86 -27.20
C PHE A 2 -29.32 24.50 -25.71
N THR A 3 -30.33 24.88 -24.94
CA THR A 3 -30.44 24.58 -23.51
C THR A 3 -30.69 23.09 -23.22
N VAL A 4 -31.49 22.43 -24.06
CA VAL A 4 -31.77 20.99 -23.91
C VAL A 4 -30.56 20.16 -24.29
N LEU A 5 -29.80 20.56 -25.32
CA LEU A 5 -28.57 19.87 -25.71
C LEU A 5 -27.49 19.98 -24.62
N GLY A 6 -27.33 21.16 -24.02
CA GLY A 6 -26.42 21.36 -22.90
C GLY A 6 -26.76 20.50 -21.67
N TRP A 7 -28.05 20.30 -21.39
CA TRP A 7 -28.54 19.47 -20.30
C TRP A 7 -28.26 17.97 -20.53
N ILE A 8 -28.47 17.51 -21.77
CA ILE A 8 -28.17 16.11 -22.16
C ILE A 8 -26.67 15.83 -22.09
N VAL A 9 -25.82 16.75 -22.56
CA VAL A 9 -24.35 16.61 -22.47
C VAL A 9 -23.88 16.61 -21.03
N GLY A 10 -24.50 17.43 -20.15
CA GLY A 10 -24.22 17.43 -18.70
C GLY A 10 -24.61 16.12 -18.04
N LEU A 11 -25.76 15.55 -18.35
CA LEU A 11 -26.22 14.25 -17.84
C LEU A 11 -25.35 13.09 -18.34
N VAL A 12 -24.90 13.11 -19.59
CA VAL A 12 -24.00 12.10 -20.15
C VAL A 12 -22.63 12.17 -19.49
N ARG A 13 -22.09 13.37 -19.22
CA ARG A 13 -20.83 13.53 -18.49
C ARG A 13 -20.94 13.03 -17.04
N ALA A 14 -22.02 13.38 -16.34
CA ALA A 14 -22.25 12.88 -14.98
C ALA A 14 -22.47 11.35 -14.94
N ALA A 15 -23.04 10.77 -15.99
CA ALA A 15 -23.21 9.31 -16.09
C ALA A 15 -21.93 8.56 -16.48
N LEU A 16 -20.93 9.27 -17.01
CA LEU A 16 -19.61 8.72 -17.35
C LEU A 16 -18.54 9.04 -16.29
N ASP A 17 -18.86 9.88 -15.32
CA ASP A 17 -17.97 10.18 -14.20
C ASP A 17 -18.04 9.04 -13.20
N ASP A 18 -16.98 8.23 -13.14
CA ASP A 18 -16.83 7.11 -12.22
C ASP A 18 -15.93 7.44 -11.00
N THR A 19 -15.64 8.73 -10.81
CA THR A 19 -14.74 9.21 -9.74
C THR A 19 -15.21 8.75 -8.36
N ASP A 20 -16.50 8.93 -8.03
CA ASP A 20 -17.05 8.49 -6.76
C ASP A 20 -16.95 6.98 -6.58
N LEU A 21 -17.22 6.22 -7.64
CA LEU A 21 -17.10 4.77 -7.63
C LEU A 21 -15.64 4.32 -7.47
N ARG A 22 -14.69 5.01 -8.10
CA ARG A 22 -13.25 4.74 -7.91
C ARG A 22 -12.81 5.03 -6.49
N ASN A 23 -13.26 6.14 -5.91
CA ASN A 23 -12.98 6.48 -4.52
C ASN A 23 -13.58 5.43 -3.56
N GLU A 24 -14.81 4.98 -3.79
CA GLU A 24 -15.43 3.90 -3.01
C GLU A 24 -14.58 2.64 -3.02
N TYR A 25 -14.13 2.19 -4.20
CA TYR A 25 -13.27 0.99 -4.29
C TYR A 25 -11.88 1.21 -3.73
N ARG A 26 -11.30 2.40 -3.92
CA ARG A 26 -10.01 2.75 -3.29
C ARG A 26 -10.09 2.58 -1.77
N ASP A 27 -11.10 3.18 -1.14
CA ASP A 27 -11.25 3.15 0.33
C ASP A 27 -11.59 1.74 0.83
N ARG A 28 -12.38 1.01 0.06
CA ARG A 28 -12.76 -0.38 0.37
C ARG A 28 -11.60 -1.37 0.24
N LEU A 29 -10.68 -1.14 -0.70
CA LEU A 29 -9.55 -2.01 -0.98
C LEU A 29 -8.26 -1.58 -0.25
N TYR A 30 -8.29 -0.46 0.46
CA TYR A 30 -7.08 0.11 1.06
C TYR A 30 -6.32 -0.90 1.92
N GLY A 31 -7.01 -1.59 2.83
CA GLY A 31 -6.39 -2.58 3.72
C GLY A 31 -5.76 -3.76 2.97
N MET A 32 -6.37 -4.19 1.87
CA MET A 32 -5.81 -5.25 1.02
C MET A 32 -4.56 -4.78 0.29
N VAL A 33 -4.62 -3.60 -0.33
CA VAL A 33 -3.50 -3.07 -1.14
C VAL A 33 -2.28 -2.76 -0.29
N MET A 34 -2.48 -2.23 0.92
CA MET A 34 -1.36 -1.89 1.81
C MET A 34 -0.55 -3.12 2.26
N LEU A 35 -1.16 -4.30 2.27
CA LEU A 35 -0.54 -5.57 2.69
C LEU A 35 0.06 -6.36 1.53
N ASP A 36 -0.30 -6.01 0.30
CA ASP A 36 0.15 -6.71 -0.91
C ASP A 36 -0.03 -8.23 -0.89
N PRO A 37 -1.25 -8.74 -0.71
CA PRO A 37 -1.48 -10.17 -0.62
C PRO A 37 -1.20 -10.88 -1.94
N VAL A 38 -0.84 -12.15 -1.85
CA VAL A 38 -0.65 -13.02 -3.02
C VAL A 38 -1.99 -13.19 -3.76
N ALA A 39 -1.92 -13.25 -5.10
CA ALA A 39 -3.09 -13.52 -5.95
C ALA A 39 -3.81 -14.82 -5.56
N PHE A 40 -5.14 -14.82 -5.67
CA PHE A 40 -6.01 -15.96 -5.37
C PHE A 40 -7.23 -15.96 -6.27
N ASP A 41 -7.76 -17.14 -6.55
CA ASP A 41 -8.98 -17.33 -7.35
C ASP A 41 -10.25 -17.51 -6.52
N ASP A 42 -10.11 -17.80 -5.23
CA ASP A 42 -11.21 -17.98 -4.28
C ASP A 42 -10.83 -17.45 -2.91
N VAL A 43 -11.63 -16.54 -2.35
CA VAL A 43 -11.43 -15.98 -1.01
C VAL A 43 -11.43 -17.06 0.09
N ASN A 44 -12.14 -18.16 -0.11
CA ASN A 44 -12.17 -19.27 0.87
C ASN A 44 -10.88 -20.09 0.88
N SER A 45 -9.99 -19.91 -0.09
CA SER A 45 -8.68 -20.57 -0.13
C SER A 45 -7.58 -19.77 0.59
N VAL A 46 -7.89 -18.54 1.01
CA VAL A 46 -6.95 -17.63 1.66
C VAL A 46 -7.06 -17.77 3.18
N ASP A 47 -5.93 -17.70 3.87
CA ASP A 47 -5.92 -17.66 5.33
C ASP A 47 -6.73 -16.46 5.87
N GLU A 48 -7.65 -16.69 6.82
CA GLU A 48 -8.52 -15.63 7.34
C GLU A 48 -7.73 -14.49 8.01
N GLY A 49 -6.52 -14.75 8.48
CA GLY A 49 -5.63 -13.76 9.09
C GLY A 49 -5.25 -12.64 8.11
N VAL A 50 -5.18 -12.94 6.80
CA VAL A 50 -4.96 -11.93 5.75
C VAL A 50 -6.12 -10.94 5.72
N PHE A 51 -7.34 -11.42 5.74
CA PHE A 51 -8.53 -10.55 5.72
C PHE A 51 -8.74 -9.82 7.04
N LYS A 52 -8.44 -10.46 8.18
CA LYS A 52 -8.47 -9.80 9.51
C LYS A 52 -7.44 -8.67 9.57
N GLN A 53 -6.21 -8.91 9.11
CA GLN A 53 -5.18 -7.87 9.06
C GLN A 53 -5.59 -6.72 8.11
N ALA A 54 -6.08 -7.05 6.91
CA ALA A 54 -6.57 -6.05 5.96
C ALA A 54 -7.74 -5.23 6.54
N ALA A 55 -8.64 -5.87 7.29
CA ALA A 55 -9.77 -5.20 7.92
C ALA A 55 -9.33 -4.27 9.05
N ILE A 56 -8.38 -4.68 9.89
CA ILE A 56 -7.81 -3.85 10.95
C ILE A 56 -7.24 -2.55 10.33
N TRP A 57 -6.36 -2.69 9.35
CA TRP A 57 -5.71 -1.52 8.76
C TRP A 57 -6.64 -0.72 7.85
N GLY A 58 -7.58 -1.38 7.19
CA GLY A 58 -8.64 -0.71 6.44
C GLY A 58 -9.55 0.13 7.35
N THR A 59 -9.89 -0.36 8.54
CA THR A 59 -10.65 0.38 9.55
C THR A 59 -9.85 1.58 10.07
N VAL A 60 -8.57 1.37 10.40
CA VAL A 60 -7.67 2.48 10.78
C VAL A 60 -7.63 3.56 9.71
N TYR A 61 -7.47 3.17 8.46
CA TYR A 61 -7.47 4.11 7.33
C TYR A 61 -8.81 4.86 7.22
N GLN A 62 -9.94 4.17 7.31
CA GLN A 62 -11.27 4.80 7.20
C GLN A 62 -11.49 5.84 8.31
N VAL A 63 -11.08 5.54 9.54
CA VAL A 63 -11.14 6.50 10.65
C VAL A 63 -10.32 7.75 10.33
N GLN A 64 -9.08 7.59 9.91
CA GLN A 64 -8.18 8.70 9.59
C GLN A 64 -8.67 9.50 8.37
N ASN A 65 -9.13 8.82 7.32
CA ASN A 65 -9.62 9.44 6.10
C ASN A 65 -10.93 10.24 6.31
N SER A 66 -11.74 9.84 7.30
CA SER A 66 -12.93 10.59 7.72
C SER A 66 -12.64 11.79 8.65
N GLY A 67 -11.36 12.07 8.92
CA GLY A 67 -10.91 13.13 9.81
C GLY A 67 -10.93 12.75 11.30
N GLY A 68 -11.14 11.47 11.60
CA GLY A 68 -11.03 10.90 12.95
C GLY A 68 -9.58 10.62 13.35
N SER A 69 -9.41 10.21 14.61
CA SER A 69 -8.13 9.78 15.18
C SER A 69 -8.32 8.47 15.93
N LEU A 70 -7.25 7.68 16.02
CA LEU A 70 -7.25 6.48 16.87
C LEU A 70 -7.38 6.82 18.37
N ASP A 71 -7.31 8.09 18.76
CA ASP A 71 -7.56 8.54 20.14
C ASP A 71 -9.04 8.42 20.56
N GLN A 72 -9.93 8.19 19.59
CA GLN A 72 -11.34 7.88 19.88
C GLN A 72 -11.53 6.48 20.51
N TYR A 73 -10.56 5.58 20.32
CA TYR A 73 -10.59 4.25 20.91
C TYR A 73 -9.96 4.24 22.30
N GLU A 74 -10.45 3.36 23.16
CA GLU A 74 -9.82 3.06 24.43
C GLU A 74 -8.38 2.57 24.19
N ARG A 75 -7.49 2.90 25.12
CA ARG A 75 -6.10 2.47 25.08
C ARG A 75 -5.88 1.33 26.05
N ASP A 76 -5.17 0.30 25.59
CA ASP A 76 -4.66 -0.71 26.48
C ASP A 76 -3.60 -0.09 27.41
N PRO A 77 -3.75 -0.21 28.74
CA PRO A 77 -2.87 0.46 29.71
C PRO A 77 -1.44 -0.04 29.70
N ASP A 78 -1.21 -1.28 29.28
CA ASP A 78 0.09 -1.94 29.34
C ASP A 78 0.91 -1.67 28.07
N THR A 79 0.26 -1.66 26.90
CA THR A 79 0.91 -1.53 25.59
C THR A 79 0.71 -0.17 24.92
N GLY A 80 -0.30 0.61 25.37
CA GLY A 80 -0.73 1.85 24.71
C GLY A 80 -1.43 1.63 23.36
N SER A 81 -1.70 0.39 22.97
CA SER A 81 -2.40 0.02 21.74
C SER A 81 -3.85 0.52 21.76
N ALA A 82 -4.39 0.84 20.59
CA ALA A 82 -5.81 1.14 20.45
C ALA A 82 -6.62 -0.16 20.48
N LEU A 83 -7.70 -0.17 21.23
CA LEU A 83 -8.65 -1.29 21.29
C LEU A 83 -9.73 -1.06 20.24
N ILE A 84 -9.56 -1.66 19.08
CA ILE A 84 -10.53 -1.57 17.98
C ILE A 84 -11.55 -2.69 18.12
N PRO A 85 -12.87 -2.36 18.25
CA PRO A 85 -13.91 -3.35 18.42
C PRO A 85 -13.94 -4.38 17.28
N ALA A 86 -14.09 -5.66 17.61
CA ALA A 86 -14.22 -6.73 16.61
C ALA A 86 -15.37 -6.48 15.63
N LEU A 87 -16.47 -5.90 16.10
CA LEU A 87 -17.61 -5.53 15.26
C LEU A 87 -17.23 -4.60 14.10
N GLU A 88 -16.27 -3.69 14.28
CA GLU A 88 -15.82 -2.79 13.19
C GLU A 88 -15.01 -3.58 12.17
N ILE A 89 -14.20 -4.53 12.63
CA ILE A 89 -13.42 -5.44 11.78
C ILE A 89 -14.35 -6.35 10.98
N ASP A 90 -15.34 -6.95 11.62
CA ASP A 90 -16.34 -7.81 10.99
C ASP A 90 -17.20 -7.03 9.98
N THR A 91 -17.52 -5.77 10.31
CA THR A 91 -18.23 -4.88 9.39
C THR A 91 -17.41 -4.62 8.13
N TYR A 92 -16.11 -4.37 8.27
CA TYR A 92 -15.21 -4.21 7.12
C TYR A 92 -15.15 -5.48 6.28
N ILE A 93 -14.97 -6.64 6.92
CA ILE A 93 -14.93 -7.95 6.25
C ILE A 93 -16.23 -8.23 5.51
N SER A 94 -17.38 -8.05 6.17
CA SER A 94 -18.70 -8.24 5.55
C SER A 94 -18.93 -7.31 4.36
N ASN A 95 -18.46 -6.08 4.44
CA ASN A 95 -18.54 -5.15 3.33
C ASN A 95 -17.63 -5.55 2.17
N LEU A 96 -16.49 -6.17 2.44
CA LEU A 96 -15.52 -6.59 1.42
C LEU A 96 -15.89 -7.95 0.80
N LEU A 97 -16.14 -8.96 1.62
CA LEU A 97 -16.29 -10.36 1.22
C LEU A 97 -17.73 -10.87 1.19
N GLY A 98 -18.64 -10.14 1.82
CA GLY A 98 -20.06 -10.49 1.94
C GLY A 98 -20.44 -10.95 3.34
N PRO A 99 -21.75 -10.91 3.66
CA PRO A 99 -22.25 -11.23 5.00
C PRO A 99 -22.14 -12.73 5.34
N ASP A 100 -21.96 -13.59 4.34
CA ASP A 100 -21.81 -15.03 4.53
C ASP A 100 -20.37 -15.45 4.85
N TYR A 101 -19.39 -14.56 4.63
CA TYR A 101 -18.01 -14.81 5.00
C TYR A 101 -17.81 -14.54 6.48
N GLN A 102 -17.42 -15.57 7.23
CA GLN A 102 -17.22 -15.51 8.67
C GLN A 102 -15.74 -15.69 9.00
N VAL A 103 -15.24 -14.91 9.95
CA VAL A 103 -13.91 -15.08 10.54
C VAL A 103 -14.03 -15.50 11.98
N THR A 104 -13.03 -16.22 12.48
CA THR A 104 -12.97 -16.61 13.89
C THR A 104 -12.34 -15.46 14.69
N GLU A 105 -13.06 -14.92 15.67
CA GLU A 105 -12.49 -13.96 16.61
C GLU A 105 -11.37 -14.62 17.42
N GLY A 106 -10.36 -13.85 17.79
CA GLY A 106 -9.27 -14.31 18.60
C GLY A 106 -7.91 -13.77 18.16
N THR A 107 -6.91 -13.96 19.00
CA THR A 107 -5.53 -13.61 18.71
C THR A 107 -5.04 -14.38 17.48
N PHE A 108 -4.41 -13.68 16.55
CA PHE A 108 -3.82 -14.29 15.34
C PHE A 108 -2.45 -13.69 15.05
N SER A 109 -1.64 -14.44 14.32
CA SER A 109 -0.28 -14.05 13.95
C SER A 109 -0.14 -13.95 12.44
N THR A 110 0.59 -12.95 11.98
CA THR A 110 1.09 -12.85 10.62
C THR A 110 2.61 -13.06 10.62
N ALA A 111 3.26 -12.98 9.47
CA ALA A 111 4.71 -13.07 9.40
C ALA A 111 5.43 -11.96 10.19
N GLU A 112 4.79 -10.81 10.38
CA GLU A 112 5.40 -9.60 10.94
C GLU A 112 4.87 -9.26 12.33
N PHE A 113 3.60 -9.57 12.63
CA PHE A 113 2.92 -9.11 13.85
C PHE A 113 2.03 -10.18 14.47
N VAL A 114 1.87 -10.06 15.79
CA VAL A 114 0.82 -10.74 16.56
C VAL A 114 -0.27 -9.73 16.90
N TYR A 115 -1.47 -9.98 16.45
CA TYR A 115 -2.65 -9.19 16.77
C TYR A 115 -3.35 -9.85 17.95
N GLN A 116 -3.22 -9.24 19.12
CA GLN A 116 -3.87 -9.74 20.32
C GLN A 116 -5.35 -9.39 20.32
N TYR A 117 -6.15 -10.29 20.85
CA TYR A 117 -7.58 -10.11 21.02
C TYR A 117 -7.92 -10.10 22.50
N ASP A 118 -8.61 -9.08 22.95
CA ASP A 118 -9.16 -8.96 24.31
C ASP A 118 -10.58 -9.52 24.32
N GLU A 119 -10.78 -10.68 24.94
CA GLU A 119 -12.08 -11.37 25.00
C GLU A 119 -13.11 -10.60 25.85
N GLU A 120 -12.67 -9.88 26.89
CA GLU A 120 -13.58 -9.12 27.75
C GLU A 120 -14.13 -7.88 27.03
N LYS A 121 -13.29 -7.23 26.26
CA LYS A 121 -13.62 -6.01 25.50
C LYS A 121 -14.09 -6.31 24.08
N GLN A 122 -13.97 -7.55 23.63
CA GLN A 122 -14.24 -7.95 22.24
C GLN A 122 -13.55 -7.03 21.23
N ALA A 123 -12.25 -6.83 21.40
CA ALA A 123 -11.47 -5.86 20.64
C ALA A 123 -10.07 -6.37 20.31
N TYR A 124 -9.54 -5.92 19.19
CA TYR A 124 -8.15 -6.16 18.80
C TYR A 124 -7.23 -5.03 19.28
N LEU A 125 -6.07 -5.40 19.82
CA LEU A 125 -5.02 -4.47 20.22
C LEU A 125 -4.21 -4.08 18.98
N VAL A 126 -4.33 -2.82 18.56
CA VAL A 126 -3.68 -2.31 17.36
C VAL A 126 -2.63 -1.26 17.72
N PRO A 127 -1.36 -1.47 17.37
CA PRO A 127 -0.31 -0.52 17.69
C PRO A 127 -0.49 0.78 16.90
N VAL A 128 -0.38 1.92 17.59
CA VAL A 128 -0.62 3.24 17.00
C VAL A 128 0.60 3.89 16.38
N THR A 129 1.77 3.34 16.63
CA THR A 129 3.07 3.89 16.20
C THR A 129 3.66 3.18 14.99
N SER A 130 3.05 2.06 14.56
CA SER A 130 3.54 1.27 13.43
C SER A 130 2.67 1.49 12.20
N SER A 131 3.31 1.59 11.04
CA SER A 131 2.64 1.54 9.74
C SER A 131 3.19 0.34 8.98
N VAL A 132 2.30 -0.53 8.57
CA VAL A 132 2.62 -1.71 7.74
C VAL A 132 2.32 -1.47 6.26
N ALA A 133 1.94 -0.25 5.89
CA ALA A 133 1.57 0.06 4.52
C ALA A 133 2.78 -0.05 3.59
N LEU A 134 2.77 -1.06 2.72
CA LEU A 134 3.72 -1.18 1.62
C LEU A 134 3.30 -0.31 0.44
N TYR A 135 2.00 -0.25 0.18
CA TYR A 135 1.41 0.46 -0.95
C TYR A 135 0.14 1.22 -0.55
N THR A 136 -0.18 2.23 -1.36
CA THR A 136 -1.47 2.89 -1.37
C THR A 136 -2.19 2.62 -2.69
N PRO A 137 -3.53 2.44 -2.69
CA PRO A 137 -4.28 2.13 -3.90
C PRO A 137 -4.56 3.34 -4.77
N THR A 138 -4.44 3.16 -6.09
CA THR A 138 -5.02 4.02 -7.12
C THR A 138 -5.92 3.17 -8.01
N VAL A 139 -7.22 3.49 -8.09
CA VAL A 139 -8.13 2.76 -8.97
C VAL A 139 -8.03 3.29 -10.39
N GLU A 140 -7.45 2.49 -11.28
CA GLU A 140 -7.19 2.90 -12.67
C GLU A 140 -8.38 2.62 -13.59
N LYS A 141 -9.05 1.49 -13.38
CA LYS A 141 -10.11 1.05 -14.28
C LYS A 141 -11.14 0.21 -13.54
N ILE A 142 -12.40 0.38 -13.90
CA ILE A 142 -13.51 -0.47 -13.45
C ILE A 142 -14.25 -0.99 -14.67
N THR A 143 -14.27 -2.32 -14.86
CA THR A 143 -14.96 -2.96 -15.98
C THR A 143 -15.99 -3.96 -15.48
N LYS A 144 -17.01 -4.20 -16.32
CA LYS A 144 -17.98 -5.28 -16.11
C LYS A 144 -17.81 -6.29 -17.23
N LYS A 145 -17.54 -7.53 -16.87
CA LYS A 145 -17.36 -8.63 -17.81
C LYS A 145 -17.92 -9.91 -17.21
N ASP A 146 -18.68 -10.65 -17.98
CA ASP A 146 -19.21 -11.99 -17.60
C ASP A 146 -19.93 -11.99 -16.24
N GLY A 147 -20.69 -10.93 -15.95
CA GLY A 147 -21.41 -10.80 -14.67
C GLY A 147 -20.55 -10.42 -13.48
N GLN A 148 -19.26 -10.25 -13.68
CA GLN A 148 -18.29 -9.77 -12.68
C GLN A 148 -17.97 -8.28 -12.87
N ARG A 149 -17.52 -7.65 -11.80
CA ARG A 149 -16.90 -6.33 -11.82
C ARG A 149 -15.42 -6.50 -11.52
N ILE A 150 -14.58 -6.06 -12.45
CA ILE A 150 -13.12 -6.11 -12.33
C ILE A 150 -12.64 -4.69 -12.05
N VAL A 151 -11.97 -4.51 -10.93
CA VAL A 151 -11.38 -3.24 -10.48
C VAL A 151 -9.87 -3.37 -10.59
N THR A 152 -9.28 -2.72 -11.59
CA THR A 152 -7.82 -2.67 -11.75
C THR A 152 -7.26 -1.58 -10.85
N VAL A 153 -6.37 -1.99 -9.96
CA VAL A 153 -5.77 -1.13 -8.94
C VAL A 153 -4.26 -1.05 -9.14
N GLY A 154 -3.76 0.16 -9.24
CA GLY A 154 -2.35 0.49 -9.20
C GLY A 154 -1.85 0.54 -7.74
N TYR A 155 -0.69 -0.02 -7.52
CA TYR A 155 0.00 -0.08 -6.24
C TYR A 155 1.10 0.98 -6.20
N VAL A 156 0.84 2.08 -5.51
CA VAL A 156 1.80 3.17 -5.33
C VAL A 156 2.60 2.92 -4.06
N PRO A 157 3.94 2.74 -4.12
CA PRO A 157 4.75 2.50 -2.94
C PRO A 157 4.67 3.64 -1.93
N THR A 158 4.64 3.32 -0.64
CA THR A 158 4.61 4.31 0.45
C THR A 158 5.98 4.86 0.80
N SER A 159 7.04 4.16 0.40
CA SER A 159 8.42 4.58 0.61
C SER A 159 9.18 4.64 -0.71
N SER A 160 10.11 5.58 -0.78
CA SER A 160 10.95 5.87 -1.95
C SER A 160 12.19 4.97 -2.07
N ASN A 161 12.12 3.72 -1.62
CA ASN A 161 13.19 2.77 -1.89
C ASN A 161 13.12 2.37 -3.36
N ASN A 162 13.81 3.13 -4.20
CA ASN A 162 14.00 2.75 -5.60
C ASN A 162 14.77 1.43 -5.64
N ALA A 163 14.50 0.60 -6.66
CA ALA A 163 15.21 -0.65 -6.91
C ALA A 163 16.75 -0.50 -7.03
N THR A 164 17.25 0.72 -7.12
CA THR A 164 18.67 1.10 -7.16
C THR A 164 19.28 1.39 -5.79
N GLY A 165 18.50 1.34 -4.69
CA GLY A 165 19.00 1.61 -3.34
C GLY A 165 19.26 3.08 -3.03
N GLU A 166 18.94 4.00 -3.95
CA GLU A 166 18.99 5.44 -3.69
C GLU A 166 17.73 5.89 -2.94
N LEU A 167 17.95 6.60 -1.83
CA LEU A 167 16.88 7.28 -1.08
C LEU A 167 16.40 8.48 -1.90
N SER A 168 15.27 8.32 -2.59
CA SER A 168 14.57 9.48 -3.15
C SER A 168 13.85 10.25 -2.04
N LEU A 169 14.05 11.56 -1.98
CA LEU A 169 13.38 12.42 -1.00
C LEU A 169 11.92 12.74 -1.36
N THR A 170 11.45 12.25 -2.51
CA THR A 170 10.07 12.42 -2.96
C THR A 170 9.33 11.09 -2.91
N ALA A 171 8.15 11.07 -2.27
CA ALA A 171 7.30 9.89 -2.29
C ALA A 171 6.94 9.51 -3.74
N PRO A 172 6.96 8.22 -4.11
CA PRO A 172 6.48 7.77 -5.41
C PRO A 172 5.02 8.20 -5.62
N THR A 173 4.69 8.63 -6.83
CA THR A 173 3.32 9.00 -7.21
C THR A 173 2.74 8.03 -8.24
N GLU A 174 3.59 7.18 -8.82
CA GLU A 174 3.23 6.26 -9.88
C GLU A 174 3.16 4.82 -9.36
N PRO A 175 2.19 4.02 -9.83
CA PRO A 175 2.11 2.61 -9.49
C PRO A 175 3.34 1.84 -10.01
N THR A 176 3.82 0.88 -9.22
CA THR A 176 4.88 -0.05 -9.61
C THR A 176 4.35 -1.40 -10.09
N LYS A 177 3.07 -1.68 -9.84
CA LYS A 177 2.36 -2.84 -10.37
C LYS A 177 0.85 -2.58 -10.37
N TYR A 178 0.13 -3.44 -11.11
CA TYR A 178 -1.33 -3.43 -11.17
C TYR A 178 -1.88 -4.80 -10.84
N MET A 179 -2.99 -4.82 -10.10
CA MET A 179 -3.72 -6.05 -9.78
C MET A 179 -5.20 -5.87 -10.11
N ASP A 180 -5.86 -6.95 -10.49
CA ASP A 180 -7.28 -7.01 -10.81
C ASP A 180 -8.07 -7.64 -9.65
N TYR A 181 -8.83 -6.83 -8.95
CA TYR A 181 -9.77 -7.27 -7.93
C TYR A 181 -11.10 -7.63 -8.57
N VAL A 182 -11.48 -8.90 -8.46
CA VAL A 182 -12.68 -9.45 -9.09
C VAL A 182 -13.81 -9.50 -8.08
N PHE A 183 -14.91 -8.81 -8.40
CA PHE A 183 -16.11 -8.76 -7.56
C PHE A 183 -17.26 -9.49 -8.24
N THR A 184 -17.98 -10.30 -7.49
CA THR A 184 -19.18 -10.99 -7.92
C THR A 184 -20.39 -10.39 -7.20
N ARG A 185 -21.53 -10.38 -7.86
CA ARG A 185 -22.76 -9.79 -7.32
C ARG A 185 -23.45 -10.78 -6.40
N GLY A 186 -23.65 -10.42 -5.14
CA GLY A 186 -24.42 -11.20 -4.18
C GLY A 186 -25.94 -11.08 -4.38
N GLU A 187 -26.71 -11.88 -3.64
CA GLU A 187 -28.18 -11.92 -3.69
C GLU A 187 -28.82 -10.58 -3.32
N ASN A 188 -28.20 -9.84 -2.37
CA ASN A 188 -28.59 -8.50 -1.97
C ASN A 188 -28.21 -7.41 -2.99
N ARG A 189 -27.74 -7.83 -4.19
CA ARG A 189 -27.28 -6.97 -5.28
C ARG A 189 -26.04 -6.14 -5.00
N GLN A 190 -25.36 -6.35 -3.87
CA GLN A 190 -24.05 -5.77 -3.59
C GLN A 190 -22.94 -6.56 -4.29
N TRP A 191 -21.77 -5.93 -4.43
CA TRP A 191 -20.60 -6.53 -5.05
C TRP A 191 -19.58 -6.93 -3.98
N TYR A 192 -19.14 -8.17 -4.00
CA TYR A 192 -18.22 -8.74 -3.04
C TYR A 192 -16.96 -9.28 -3.71
N LEU A 193 -15.82 -9.08 -3.10
CA LEU A 193 -14.54 -9.60 -3.59
C LEU A 193 -14.56 -11.12 -3.57
N THR A 194 -14.16 -11.72 -4.70
CA THR A 194 -14.09 -13.19 -4.85
C THR A 194 -12.74 -13.67 -5.33
N ALA A 195 -11.96 -12.84 -6.02
CA ALA A 195 -10.63 -13.19 -6.48
C ALA A 195 -9.72 -11.95 -6.59
N LEU A 196 -8.42 -12.19 -6.54
CA LEU A 196 -7.36 -11.23 -6.81
C LEU A 196 -6.40 -11.83 -7.83
N ARG A 197 -6.13 -11.13 -8.92
CA ARG A 197 -5.32 -11.61 -10.04
C ARG A 197 -4.31 -10.58 -10.49
N ASP A 198 -3.24 -11.05 -11.12
CA ASP A 198 -2.35 -10.16 -11.85
C ASP A 198 -3.12 -9.45 -12.96
N SER A 199 -2.84 -8.17 -13.17
CA SER A 199 -3.47 -7.39 -14.22
C SER A 199 -2.66 -7.45 -15.52
N ASP A 200 -3.36 -7.41 -16.67
CA ASP A 200 -2.72 -7.25 -17.98
C ASP A 200 -2.16 -5.82 -18.19
N MET A 201 -2.50 -4.87 -17.30
CA MET A 201 -2.00 -3.50 -17.37
C MET A 201 -0.50 -3.47 -17.05
N GLN A 202 0.27 -2.81 -17.91
CA GLN A 202 1.73 -2.70 -17.75
C GLN A 202 2.10 -1.36 -17.10
N VAL A 203 3.14 -1.37 -16.29
CA VAL A 203 3.76 -0.16 -15.77
C VAL A 203 4.49 0.54 -16.92
N GLU A 204 4.21 1.81 -17.14
CA GLU A 204 4.99 2.63 -18.08
C GLU A 204 6.39 2.85 -17.50
N VAL A 205 7.36 2.14 -18.04
CA VAL A 205 8.77 2.37 -17.69
C VAL A 205 9.21 3.62 -18.45
N THR A 206 9.26 4.77 -17.76
CA THR A 206 9.92 5.96 -18.31
C THR A 206 11.39 5.62 -18.48
N PRO A 207 11.96 5.60 -19.71
CA PRO A 207 13.37 5.33 -19.89
C PRO A 207 14.18 6.36 -19.12
N ILE A 208 15.07 5.89 -18.24
CA ILE A 208 16.07 6.76 -17.61
C ILE A 208 16.86 7.37 -18.78
N PRO A 209 16.92 8.71 -18.93
CA PRO A 209 17.73 9.29 -19.98
C PRO A 209 19.17 8.78 -19.80
N ALA A 210 19.73 8.22 -20.88
CA ALA A 210 21.11 7.78 -20.89
C ALA A 210 21.99 8.95 -20.39
N PRO A 211 22.99 8.70 -19.52
CA PRO A 211 23.89 9.75 -19.07
C PRO A 211 24.45 10.42 -20.33
N THR A 212 24.19 11.70 -20.45
CA THR A 212 24.74 12.52 -21.55
C THR A 212 26.25 12.50 -21.40
N ASP A 213 26.99 12.18 -22.47
CA ASP A 213 28.46 12.12 -22.53
C ASP A 213 29.21 13.36 -22.00
N ALA A 214 28.48 14.40 -21.57
CA ALA A 214 29.02 15.61 -20.98
C ALA A 214 29.62 15.44 -19.56
N VAL A 215 29.40 14.29 -18.89
CA VAL A 215 29.96 14.05 -17.55
C VAL A 215 31.28 13.29 -17.59
N VAL A 216 31.61 12.66 -18.74
CA VAL A 216 32.84 11.86 -18.89
C VAL A 216 34.07 12.76 -19.16
N ASP A 217 33.86 13.95 -19.75
CA ASP A 217 34.98 14.85 -20.08
C ASP A 217 35.57 15.61 -18.86
N ASN A 218 34.84 15.69 -17.74
CA ASN A 218 35.35 16.35 -16.53
C ASN A 218 36.16 15.41 -15.61
N MET A 219 36.07 14.09 -15.77
CA MET A 219 36.87 13.15 -14.97
C MET A 219 38.24 12.83 -15.57
N GLN A 220 38.47 13.12 -16.87
CA GLN A 220 39.76 12.88 -17.51
C GLN A 220 40.74 14.07 -17.45
N ASN A 221 40.27 15.27 -16.98
CA ASN A 221 41.14 16.44 -16.89
C ASN A 221 41.75 16.70 -15.50
N GLU A 222 41.42 15.88 -14.50
CA GLU A 222 42.03 16.03 -13.15
C GLU A 222 43.19 15.07 -12.86
N GLU A 223 43.54 14.16 -13.78
CA GLU A 223 44.67 13.20 -13.61
C GLU A 223 45.97 13.60 -14.31
N MET A 224 46.09 14.80 -14.87
CA MET A 224 47.36 15.27 -15.45
C MET A 224 47.80 16.60 -14.93
N GLY A 225 48.23 16.61 -13.67
CA GLY A 225 48.82 17.80 -13.05
C GLY A 225 49.56 17.45 -11.78
N THR A 226 50.86 17.22 -12.02
CA THR A 226 52.05 17.42 -11.20
C THR A 226 52.57 16.22 -10.42
N SER A 227 53.44 15.51 -11.09
CA SER A 227 54.67 14.99 -10.46
C SER A 227 55.63 16.14 -10.28
N ASP A 228 56.10 16.44 -9.08
CA ASP A 228 57.53 16.61 -8.84
C ASP A 228 57.89 16.65 -7.35
N ALA A 229 58.81 15.76 -7.03
CA ALA A 229 59.91 15.89 -6.07
C ALA A 229 59.60 16.21 -4.58
N ALA A 230 59.86 15.25 -3.69
CA ALA A 230 61.07 15.32 -2.87
C ALA A 230 61.19 14.08 -1.97
N SER A 231 62.24 13.33 -2.21
CA SER A 231 62.87 12.38 -1.31
C SER A 231 63.17 13.00 0.06
N THR A 232 62.75 12.38 1.15
CA THR A 232 63.45 12.51 2.43
C THR A 232 63.32 11.17 3.20
N GLU A 233 64.45 10.67 3.57
CA GLU A 233 64.88 9.47 4.25
C GLU A 233 64.28 9.32 5.66
N PRO A 234 64.05 8.09 6.16
CA PRO A 234 63.53 7.84 7.50
C PRO A 234 64.60 7.87 8.55
N ALA A 235 64.38 8.57 9.64
CA ALA A 235 65.22 8.53 10.85
C ALA A 235 64.71 7.46 11.87
N PRO A 236 65.63 6.89 12.69
CA PRO A 236 65.42 5.63 13.36
C PRO A 236 64.66 5.70 14.68
N VAL A 237 64.06 4.55 15.00
CA VAL A 237 63.36 4.21 16.24
C VAL A 237 64.37 4.11 17.38
N PRO A 238 64.06 4.58 18.60
CA PRO A 238 64.69 4.08 19.84
C PRO A 238 63.84 2.97 20.49
N GLU A 239 64.45 1.82 20.72
CA GLU A 239 64.08 0.84 21.75
C GLU A 239 64.33 1.46 23.12
N GLU A 240 63.49 1.13 24.09
CA GLU A 240 63.70 0.85 25.49
C GLU A 240 62.37 0.70 26.17
N GLY A 241 62.05 -0.25 27.02
CA GLY A 241 62.81 -1.05 27.89
C GLY A 241 61.86 -1.47 29.02
N ALA A 242 61.97 -2.69 29.38
CA ALA A 242 61.23 -3.35 30.47
C ALA A 242 61.26 -2.63 31.83
N GLU A 243 60.12 -2.69 32.52
CA GLU A 243 59.95 -3.23 33.89
C GLU A 243 58.48 -3.36 34.24
#